data_485b6868d052a9650888301dd904071e
#
_entry.id   485b6868d052a9650888301dd904071e
#
_cell.length_a   1.000
_cell.length_b   1.000
_cell.length_c   1.000
_cell.angle_alpha   90.00
_cell.angle_beta   90.00
_cell.angle_gamma   90.00
#
_symmetry.space_group_name_H-M   'P 1'
#
loop_
_entity.id
_entity.type
_entity.pdbx_description
1 polymer ?
#
loop_
_entity_poly.entity_id
_entity_poly.type
_entity_poly.pdbx_seq_one_letter_code
_entity_poly.pdbx_strand_id
1 'polypeptide(L)'
;MVKTVLFDVDGVLLSEERYFDMSALTVWEVINSEKYLGLDSEKFKTNVNDEEITMIRANIFQNDKVLKLMKSGGINSNWDMIYLTVSYQLIRLLEQVKDTEKESIVKWVSNEIDRTVLQEIAAVLKDKRVELDYSGFLTDFASSNKSKEGLFAHIDKIAKEKLNVEATVFGQIGTLWSTCELIAQEWYVGDKHVLASTGRPSVQTGKKGFLSDEKTLRSPEEIADLFQSLKDAGVVIGIGTGRPELETIEPFKHLDWLKYFDVNNIATADDVLDAERKLPAAPPLSKPHPYTYVLALSSKTKSAEECLAETLPLENGNELLIVGDSLADLLAARKMGAVFAAVLTGLSGKNARAEFEEHNADHILDDVSGIKELVLSLVK
;
A
#
# COMPACT_ATOMS: atom_id res chain seq x y z
N MET A 1 -11.46 31.63 7.18
CA MET A 1 -12.33 30.73 7.95
C MET A 1 -12.41 29.43 7.18
N VAL A 2 -11.99 28.30 7.80
CA VAL A 2 -12.07 26.98 7.16
C VAL A 2 -13.53 26.53 7.09
N LYS A 3 -13.97 26.14 5.90
CA LYS A 3 -15.33 25.64 5.63
C LYS A 3 -15.34 24.14 5.27
N THR A 4 -14.22 23.62 4.76
CA THR A 4 -14.11 22.22 4.34
C THR A 4 -12.79 21.63 4.84
N VAL A 5 -12.83 20.40 5.35
CA VAL A 5 -11.66 19.61 5.71
C VAL A 5 -11.66 18.32 4.92
N LEU A 6 -10.61 18.08 4.15
CA LEU A 6 -10.40 16.83 3.42
C LEU A 6 -9.24 16.05 4.08
N PHE A 7 -9.51 14.81 4.44
CA PHE A 7 -8.53 13.93 5.05
C PHE A 7 -7.97 12.93 4.03
N ASP A 8 -6.67 12.66 4.09
CA ASP A 8 -6.17 11.37 3.68
C ASP A 8 -6.56 10.30 4.70
N VAL A 9 -6.39 9.02 4.38
CA VAL A 9 -6.78 7.90 5.24
C VAL A 9 -5.55 7.24 5.87
N ASP A 10 -4.64 6.73 5.04
CA ASP A 10 -3.42 6.08 5.52
C ASP A 10 -2.49 7.06 6.19
N GLY A 11 -1.94 6.70 7.34
CA GLY A 11 -1.08 7.58 8.10
C GLY A 11 -1.77 8.77 8.77
N VAL A 12 -3.09 8.96 8.54
CA VAL A 12 -3.91 10.04 9.13
C VAL A 12 -4.99 9.49 10.06
N LEU A 13 -5.83 8.61 9.58
CA LEU A 13 -6.93 7.97 10.32
C LEU A 13 -6.63 6.50 10.62
N LEU A 14 -6.16 5.78 9.62
CA LEU A 14 -5.79 4.37 9.69
C LEU A 14 -4.28 4.19 9.55
N SER A 15 -3.74 3.17 10.21
CA SER A 15 -2.35 2.78 10.09
C SER A 15 -2.11 1.93 8.84
N GLU A 16 -0.93 2.05 8.24
CA GLU A 16 -0.49 1.15 7.16
C GLU A 16 -0.11 -0.27 7.67
N GLU A 17 -0.17 -0.53 8.98
CA GLU A 17 0.32 -1.80 9.54
C GLU A 17 -0.34 -3.04 8.94
N ARG A 18 -1.65 -3.00 8.68
CA ARG A 18 -2.37 -4.13 8.07
C ARG A 18 -1.92 -4.42 6.64
N TYR A 19 -1.45 -3.43 5.90
CA TYR A 19 -0.82 -3.64 4.59
C TYR A 19 0.53 -4.36 4.72
N PHE A 20 1.32 -4.05 5.75
CA PHE A 20 2.58 -4.78 6.01
C PHE A 20 2.34 -6.18 6.54
N ASP A 21 1.33 -6.36 7.36
CA ASP A 21 0.88 -7.67 7.86
C ASP A 21 0.44 -8.56 6.69
N MET A 22 -0.42 -8.04 5.82
CA MET A 22 -0.83 -8.70 4.58
C MET A 22 0.36 -9.04 3.69
N SER A 23 1.31 -8.13 3.56
CA SER A 23 2.52 -8.35 2.76
C SER A 23 3.35 -9.53 3.29
N ALA A 24 3.54 -9.60 4.60
CA ALA A 24 4.25 -10.72 5.23
C ALA A 24 3.49 -12.04 5.07
N LEU A 25 2.17 -12.04 5.28
CA LEU A 25 1.33 -13.22 5.12
C LEU A 25 1.33 -13.73 3.66
N THR A 26 1.39 -12.83 2.69
CA THR A 26 1.50 -13.19 1.28
C THR A 26 2.82 -13.91 0.98
N VAL A 27 3.94 -13.36 1.42
CA VAL A 27 5.25 -14.03 1.27
C VAL A 27 5.25 -15.38 1.98
N TRP A 28 4.71 -15.44 3.19
CA TRP A 28 4.59 -16.67 3.98
C TRP A 28 3.76 -17.74 3.28
N GLU A 29 2.64 -17.35 2.65
CA GLU A 29 1.79 -18.26 1.89
C GLU A 29 2.46 -18.80 0.64
N VAL A 30 3.07 -17.94 -0.18
CA VAL A 30 3.78 -18.39 -1.40
C VAL A 30 4.85 -19.43 -1.05
N ILE A 31 5.51 -19.28 0.08
CA ILE A 31 6.58 -20.20 0.50
C ILE A 31 6.03 -21.49 1.09
N ASN A 32 4.97 -21.42 1.91
CA ASN A 32 4.59 -22.56 2.75
C ASN A 32 3.30 -23.29 2.31
N SER A 33 2.41 -22.62 1.56
CA SER A 33 1.17 -23.26 1.11
C SER A 33 1.42 -24.28 -0.01
N GLU A 34 0.78 -25.46 0.07
CA GLU A 34 0.76 -26.49 -0.99
C GLU A 34 0.21 -25.97 -2.33
N LYS A 35 -0.49 -24.84 -2.31
CA LYS A 35 -0.96 -24.19 -3.53
C LYS A 35 0.18 -23.58 -4.34
N TYR A 36 1.35 -23.36 -3.71
CA TYR A 36 2.54 -22.71 -4.26
C TYR A 36 3.79 -23.54 -4.02
N LEU A 37 4.74 -23.09 -3.18
CA LEU A 37 6.00 -23.81 -2.95
C LEU A 37 5.91 -24.94 -1.90
N GLY A 38 4.99 -24.85 -0.94
CA GLY A 38 4.71 -25.91 0.01
C GLY A 38 5.88 -26.35 0.92
N LEU A 39 6.84 -25.46 1.22
CA LEU A 39 8.04 -25.83 1.97
C LEU A 39 7.75 -26.27 3.41
N ASP A 40 6.72 -25.69 4.04
CA ASP A 40 6.27 -26.08 5.40
C ASP A 40 4.73 -26.05 5.46
N SER A 41 4.10 -26.87 4.63
CA SER A 41 2.66 -26.90 4.48
C SER A 41 1.90 -27.36 5.73
N GLU A 42 2.56 -28.11 6.61
CA GLU A 42 1.97 -28.54 7.89
C GLU A 42 1.76 -27.37 8.86
N LYS A 43 2.61 -26.34 8.79
CA LYS A 43 2.47 -25.13 9.62
C LYS A 43 1.63 -24.03 8.96
N PHE A 44 1.41 -24.13 7.65
CA PHE A 44 0.61 -23.12 6.96
C PHE A 44 -0.87 -23.23 7.34
N LYS A 45 -1.48 -22.07 7.62
CA LYS A 45 -2.91 -21.95 7.90
C LYS A 45 -3.42 -20.56 7.50
N THR A 46 -4.72 -20.45 7.23
CA THR A 46 -5.36 -19.19 6.83
C THR A 46 -5.96 -18.43 8.01
N ASN A 47 -6.18 -19.10 9.15
CA ASN A 47 -6.63 -18.45 10.38
C ASN A 47 -5.42 -18.18 11.28
N VAL A 48 -4.87 -16.97 11.17
CA VAL A 48 -3.67 -16.49 11.89
C VAL A 48 -4.09 -15.37 12.84
N ASN A 49 -3.63 -15.41 14.09
CA ASN A 49 -3.87 -14.35 15.06
C ASN A 49 -2.79 -13.25 14.99
N ASP A 50 -3.02 -12.12 15.68
CA ASP A 50 -2.12 -10.94 15.63
C ASP A 50 -0.70 -11.24 16.14
N GLU A 51 -0.55 -12.13 17.12
CA GLU A 51 0.77 -12.53 17.64
C GLU A 51 1.55 -13.32 16.60
N GLU A 52 0.90 -14.28 15.95
CA GLU A 52 1.48 -15.07 14.86
C GLU A 52 1.83 -14.17 13.67
N ILE A 53 0.95 -13.25 13.30
CA ILE A 53 1.20 -12.26 12.23
C ILE A 53 2.45 -11.45 12.55
N THR A 54 2.56 -10.95 13.79
CA THR A 54 3.72 -10.17 14.25
C THR A 54 5.02 -10.97 14.12
N MET A 55 5.01 -12.25 14.51
CA MET A 55 6.19 -13.12 14.38
C MET A 55 6.55 -13.40 12.92
N ILE A 56 5.55 -13.67 12.07
CA ILE A 56 5.75 -13.90 10.63
C ILE A 56 6.36 -12.66 9.99
N ARG A 57 5.79 -11.48 10.24
CA ARG A 57 6.27 -10.20 9.72
C ARG A 57 7.69 -9.88 10.20
N ALA A 58 7.96 -10.04 11.49
CA ALA A 58 9.28 -9.79 12.06
C ALA A 58 10.36 -10.68 11.42
N ASN A 59 10.04 -11.94 11.15
CA ASN A 59 10.95 -12.86 10.48
C ASN A 59 11.18 -12.48 9.01
N ILE A 60 10.12 -12.32 8.22
CA ILE A 60 10.20 -12.08 6.78
C ILE A 60 10.85 -10.73 6.48
N PHE A 61 10.43 -9.68 7.17
CA PHE A 61 10.93 -8.33 6.93
C PHE A 61 12.04 -7.89 7.90
N GLN A 62 12.62 -8.84 8.67
CA GLN A 62 13.75 -8.60 9.58
C GLN A 62 13.48 -7.40 10.51
N ASN A 63 12.35 -7.45 11.23
CA ASN A 63 11.84 -6.36 12.05
C ASN A 63 11.69 -5.05 11.23
N ASP A 64 11.03 -5.16 10.09
CA ASP A 64 10.73 -4.10 9.13
C ASP A 64 11.94 -3.42 8.45
N LYS A 65 13.16 -3.93 8.65
CA LYS A 65 14.35 -3.38 7.99
C LYS A 65 14.29 -3.52 6.47
N VAL A 66 13.75 -4.65 5.98
CA VAL A 66 13.56 -4.90 4.53
C VAL A 66 12.54 -3.93 3.95
N LEU A 67 11.41 -3.71 4.64
CA LEU A 67 10.41 -2.71 4.23
C LEU A 67 10.99 -1.30 4.16
N LYS A 68 11.76 -0.89 5.20
CA LYS A 68 12.42 0.41 5.24
C LYS A 68 13.42 0.59 4.11
N LEU A 69 14.20 -0.45 3.78
CA LEU A 69 15.13 -0.42 2.65
C LEU A 69 14.37 -0.19 1.34
N MET A 70 13.32 -0.95 1.08
CA MET A 70 12.54 -0.83 -0.16
C MET A 70 11.84 0.54 -0.25
N LYS A 71 11.21 1.01 0.82
CA LYS A 71 10.58 2.34 0.87
C LYS A 71 11.59 3.47 0.65
N SER A 72 12.77 3.40 1.27
CA SER A 72 13.86 4.37 1.02
C SER A 72 14.42 4.30 -0.40
N GLY A 73 14.20 3.20 -1.09
CA GLY A 73 14.48 2.99 -2.51
C GLY A 73 13.33 3.38 -3.45
N GLY A 74 12.30 4.07 -2.95
CA GLY A 74 11.20 4.59 -3.77
C GLY A 74 10.09 3.57 -4.09
N ILE A 75 10.07 2.41 -3.42
CA ILE A 75 8.95 1.45 -3.55
C ILE A 75 7.84 1.88 -2.61
N ASN A 76 6.71 2.33 -3.16
CA ASN A 76 5.52 2.72 -2.40
C ASN A 76 4.39 1.67 -2.45
N SER A 77 4.39 0.81 -3.47
CA SER A 77 3.41 -0.26 -3.62
C SER A 77 3.77 -1.45 -2.72
N ASN A 78 2.82 -1.88 -1.89
CA ASN A 78 2.99 -3.09 -1.08
C ASN A 78 3.13 -4.34 -1.97
N TRP A 79 2.45 -4.40 -3.11
CA TRP A 79 2.58 -5.51 -4.07
C TRP A 79 3.99 -5.63 -4.65
N ASP A 80 4.65 -4.49 -4.94
CA ASP A 80 6.04 -4.49 -5.39
C ASP A 80 6.99 -4.98 -4.29
N MET A 81 6.75 -4.59 -3.02
CA MET A 81 7.54 -5.07 -1.88
C MET A 81 7.40 -6.57 -1.67
N ILE A 82 6.18 -7.09 -1.78
CA ILE A 82 5.89 -8.54 -1.74
C ILE A 82 6.65 -9.24 -2.85
N TYR A 83 6.48 -8.76 -4.09
CA TYR A 83 7.07 -9.34 -5.27
C TYR A 83 8.59 -9.44 -5.20
N LEU A 84 9.27 -8.35 -4.81
CA LEU A 84 10.73 -8.35 -4.65
C LEU A 84 11.18 -9.34 -3.55
N THR A 85 10.42 -9.43 -2.45
CA THR A 85 10.74 -10.35 -1.35
C THR A 85 10.57 -11.82 -1.77
N VAL A 86 9.46 -12.14 -2.44
CA VAL A 86 9.19 -13.48 -2.99
C VAL A 86 10.24 -13.85 -4.03
N SER A 87 10.52 -12.96 -4.97
CA SER A 87 11.52 -13.16 -6.03
C SER A 87 12.90 -13.44 -5.44
N TYR A 88 13.30 -12.67 -4.43
CA TYR A 88 14.56 -12.88 -3.74
C TYR A 88 14.64 -14.26 -3.08
N GLN A 89 13.60 -14.66 -2.32
CA GLN A 89 13.58 -15.99 -1.69
C GLN A 89 13.59 -17.10 -2.74
N LEU A 90 12.88 -16.95 -3.83
CA LEU A 90 12.86 -17.92 -4.92
C LEU A 90 14.27 -18.08 -5.54
N ILE A 91 14.98 -16.98 -5.81
CA ILE A 91 16.37 -17.02 -6.28
C ILE A 91 17.27 -17.75 -5.27
N ARG A 92 17.13 -17.45 -3.96
CA ARG A 92 17.94 -18.10 -2.92
C ARG A 92 17.67 -19.59 -2.79
N LEU A 93 16.42 -20.02 -2.99
CA LEU A 93 16.06 -21.45 -3.01
C LEU A 93 16.63 -22.15 -4.24
N LEU A 94 16.50 -21.54 -5.43
CA LEU A 94 17.04 -22.10 -6.67
C LEU A 94 18.56 -22.16 -6.68
N GLU A 95 19.24 -21.19 -6.07
CA GLU A 95 20.70 -21.19 -5.90
C GLU A 95 21.21 -22.48 -5.23
N GLN A 96 20.48 -22.99 -4.24
CA GLN A 96 20.88 -24.18 -3.47
C GLN A 96 20.78 -25.49 -4.27
N VAL A 97 20.04 -25.49 -5.36
CA VAL A 97 19.85 -26.66 -6.23
C VAL A 97 20.41 -26.48 -7.65
N LYS A 98 21.08 -25.37 -7.94
CA LYS A 98 21.50 -24.97 -9.28
C LYS A 98 22.44 -25.96 -9.97
N ASP A 99 23.26 -26.69 -9.21
CA ASP A 99 24.21 -27.64 -9.77
C ASP A 99 23.54 -28.93 -10.23
N THR A 100 22.41 -29.30 -9.65
CA THR A 100 21.63 -30.50 -10.01
C THR A 100 20.45 -30.21 -10.93
N GLU A 101 19.93 -28.99 -10.91
CA GLU A 101 18.67 -28.61 -11.58
C GLU A 101 18.86 -27.50 -12.63
N LYS A 102 20.06 -27.37 -13.19
CA LYS A 102 20.42 -26.24 -14.08
C LYS A 102 19.46 -26.07 -15.27
N GLU A 103 19.11 -27.17 -15.95
CA GLU A 103 18.21 -27.12 -17.10
C GLU A 103 16.79 -26.68 -16.72
N SER A 104 16.29 -27.21 -15.60
CA SER A 104 15.00 -26.83 -15.05
C SER A 104 14.97 -25.36 -14.68
N ILE A 105 16.02 -24.86 -13.99
CA ILE A 105 16.14 -23.45 -13.63
C ILE A 105 16.14 -22.55 -14.83
N VAL A 106 16.95 -22.86 -15.87
CA VAL A 106 16.95 -22.08 -17.12
C VAL A 106 15.56 -22.03 -17.75
N LYS A 107 14.85 -23.17 -17.79
CA LYS A 107 13.49 -23.24 -18.32
C LYS A 107 12.55 -22.31 -17.51
N TRP A 108 12.59 -22.35 -16.19
CA TRP A 108 11.68 -21.57 -15.34
C TRP A 108 11.96 -20.09 -15.39
N VAL A 109 13.22 -19.65 -15.33
CA VAL A 109 13.57 -18.23 -15.28
C VAL A 109 13.64 -17.54 -16.66
N SER A 110 13.53 -18.32 -17.75
CA SER A 110 13.42 -17.79 -19.10
C SER A 110 11.99 -17.52 -19.56
N ASN A 111 11.00 -17.87 -18.75
CA ASN A 111 9.59 -17.74 -19.02
C ASN A 111 8.86 -17.11 -17.82
N GLU A 112 7.56 -16.89 -17.96
CA GLU A 112 6.71 -16.45 -16.86
C GLU A 112 6.66 -17.50 -15.74
N ILE A 113 6.79 -17.04 -14.49
CA ILE A 113 6.67 -17.90 -13.32
C ILE A 113 5.23 -17.77 -12.80
N ASP A 114 4.39 -18.69 -13.21
CA ASP A 114 3.02 -18.83 -12.72
C ASP A 114 2.94 -19.84 -11.56
N ARG A 115 1.71 -20.07 -11.09
CA ARG A 115 1.47 -21.04 -10.03
C ARG A 115 1.91 -22.46 -10.40
N THR A 116 1.78 -22.85 -11.67
CA THR A 116 2.19 -24.18 -12.16
C THR A 116 3.70 -24.33 -12.04
N VAL A 117 4.46 -23.31 -12.48
CA VAL A 117 5.91 -23.27 -12.37
C VAL A 117 6.35 -23.29 -10.90
N LEU A 118 5.66 -22.57 -10.00
CA LEU A 118 5.95 -22.65 -8.56
C LEU A 118 5.74 -24.06 -8.01
N GLN A 119 4.73 -24.78 -8.47
CA GLN A 119 4.49 -26.18 -8.08
C GLN A 119 5.52 -27.16 -8.70
N GLU A 120 6.00 -26.91 -9.92
CA GLU A 120 7.14 -27.65 -10.49
C GLU A 120 8.40 -27.48 -9.64
N ILE A 121 8.69 -26.24 -9.23
CA ILE A 121 9.81 -25.91 -8.32
C ILE A 121 9.61 -26.62 -6.97
N ALA A 122 8.40 -26.54 -6.40
CA ALA A 122 8.06 -27.21 -5.15
C ALA A 122 8.35 -28.72 -5.20
N ALA A 123 7.98 -29.38 -6.29
CA ALA A 123 8.24 -30.82 -6.47
C ALA A 123 9.75 -31.15 -6.46
N VAL A 124 10.58 -30.29 -7.01
CA VAL A 124 12.04 -30.45 -6.98
C VAL A 124 12.62 -30.18 -5.60
N LEU A 125 12.08 -29.19 -4.88
CA LEU A 125 12.59 -28.81 -3.55
C LEU A 125 12.13 -29.76 -2.43
N LYS A 126 11.04 -30.52 -2.63
CA LYS A 126 10.39 -31.35 -1.60
C LYS A 126 11.34 -32.28 -0.86
N ASP A 127 12.27 -32.92 -1.57
CA ASP A 127 13.22 -33.90 -1.00
C ASP A 127 14.60 -33.25 -0.77
N LYS A 128 14.74 -31.96 -0.90
CA LYS A 128 15.98 -31.22 -0.69
C LYS A 128 15.98 -30.52 0.66
N ARG A 129 17.12 -30.46 1.32
CA ARG A 129 17.32 -29.55 2.45
C ARG A 129 17.65 -28.17 1.90
N VAL A 130 16.66 -27.29 1.92
CA VAL A 130 16.84 -25.90 1.51
C VAL A 130 16.51 -24.96 2.67
N GLU A 131 17.18 -23.83 2.71
CA GLU A 131 17.04 -22.82 3.75
C GLU A 131 16.59 -21.49 3.16
N LEU A 132 15.70 -20.81 3.88
CA LEU A 132 15.27 -19.45 3.56
C LEU A 132 16.29 -18.45 4.11
N ASP A 133 16.51 -17.36 3.38
CA ASP A 133 17.44 -16.29 3.78
C ASP A 133 16.80 -14.92 3.66
N TYR A 134 16.00 -14.53 4.65
CA TYR A 134 15.38 -13.21 4.67
C TYR A 134 16.39 -12.09 4.99
N SER A 135 17.42 -12.39 5.78
CA SER A 135 18.43 -11.39 6.17
C SER A 135 19.36 -11.01 5.01
N GLY A 136 19.64 -11.96 4.11
CA GLY A 136 20.48 -11.74 2.94
C GLY A 136 19.96 -10.65 2.01
N PHE A 137 18.63 -10.40 1.99
CA PHE A 137 18.05 -9.30 1.23
C PHE A 137 18.73 -7.96 1.56
N LEU A 138 18.93 -7.67 2.83
CA LEU A 138 19.56 -6.41 3.27
C LEU A 138 20.99 -6.26 2.75
N THR A 139 21.74 -7.35 2.71
CA THR A 139 23.13 -7.37 2.24
C THR A 139 23.19 -7.26 0.72
N ASP A 140 22.42 -8.09 0.02
CA ASP A 140 22.47 -8.16 -1.44
C ASP A 140 21.91 -6.89 -2.10
N PHE A 141 20.96 -6.19 -1.48
CA PHE A 141 20.43 -4.92 -1.96
C PHE A 141 21.15 -3.67 -1.43
N ALA A 142 22.16 -3.81 -0.57
CA ALA A 142 22.87 -2.66 0.02
C ALA A 142 23.51 -1.71 -1.02
N SER A 143 23.94 -2.27 -2.15
CA SER A 143 24.56 -1.53 -3.26
C SER A 143 23.61 -1.15 -4.40
N SER A 144 22.32 -1.40 -4.25
CA SER A 144 21.32 -1.08 -5.28
C SER A 144 21.16 0.43 -5.46
N ASN A 145 20.80 0.84 -6.67
CA ASN A 145 20.36 2.20 -6.89
C ASN A 145 19.04 2.45 -6.15
N LYS A 146 18.94 3.55 -5.41
CA LYS A 146 17.78 3.93 -4.61
C LYS A 146 16.69 4.55 -5.49
N SER A 147 16.12 3.74 -6.38
CA SER A 147 14.92 4.04 -7.15
C SER A 147 14.15 2.75 -7.38
N LYS A 148 12.86 2.85 -7.68
CA LYS A 148 12.02 1.68 -8.00
C LYS A 148 12.64 0.86 -9.13
N GLU A 149 12.96 1.49 -10.25
CA GLU A 149 13.58 0.88 -11.42
C GLU A 149 14.93 0.26 -11.08
N GLY A 150 15.71 0.94 -10.21
CA GLY A 150 16.99 0.45 -9.73
C GLY A 150 16.88 -0.82 -8.91
N LEU A 151 15.88 -0.95 -8.04
CA LEU A 151 15.64 -2.15 -7.24
C LEU A 151 15.18 -3.33 -8.11
N PHE A 152 14.28 -3.07 -9.09
CA PHE A 152 13.82 -4.08 -10.03
C PHE A 152 14.95 -4.56 -10.98
N ALA A 153 15.79 -3.67 -11.47
CA ALA A 153 16.97 -4.07 -12.25
C ALA A 153 18.00 -4.83 -11.41
N HIS A 154 18.09 -4.51 -10.10
CA HIS A 154 19.05 -5.16 -9.19
C HIS A 154 18.68 -6.61 -8.88
N ILE A 155 17.39 -6.96 -8.79
CA ILE A 155 16.97 -8.35 -8.55
C ILE A 155 17.35 -9.27 -9.72
N ASP A 156 17.29 -8.81 -10.99
CA ASP A 156 17.76 -9.57 -12.13
C ASP A 156 19.29 -9.77 -12.08
N LYS A 157 20.04 -8.75 -11.65
CA LYS A 157 21.47 -8.88 -11.42
C LYS A 157 21.79 -9.94 -10.36
N ILE A 158 21.07 -9.92 -9.24
CA ILE A 158 21.21 -10.95 -8.17
C ILE A 158 20.89 -12.34 -8.74
N ALA A 159 19.82 -12.48 -9.52
CA ALA A 159 19.45 -13.74 -10.13
C ALA A 159 20.55 -14.27 -11.04
N LYS A 160 21.11 -13.42 -11.91
CA LYS A 160 22.22 -13.76 -12.80
C LYS A 160 23.46 -14.23 -12.00
N GLU A 161 23.84 -13.48 -10.98
CA GLU A 161 25.04 -13.79 -10.17
C GLU A 161 24.87 -15.09 -9.39
N LYS A 162 23.71 -15.31 -8.76
CA LYS A 162 23.46 -16.47 -7.90
C LYS A 162 23.16 -17.74 -8.66
N LEU A 163 22.37 -17.65 -9.73
CA LEU A 163 21.95 -18.81 -10.53
C LEU A 163 22.91 -19.15 -11.66
N ASN A 164 23.80 -18.23 -12.03
CA ASN A 164 24.69 -18.34 -13.19
C ASN A 164 23.94 -18.60 -14.50
N VAL A 165 22.79 -17.92 -14.67
CA VAL A 165 21.94 -17.95 -15.86
C VAL A 165 21.45 -16.53 -16.17
N GLU A 166 21.15 -16.27 -17.44
CA GLU A 166 20.47 -15.03 -17.79
C GLU A 166 18.99 -15.14 -17.35
N ALA A 167 18.54 -14.21 -16.52
CA ALA A 167 17.18 -14.15 -16.04
C ALA A 167 16.73 -12.70 -16.04
N THR A 168 15.60 -12.42 -16.66
CA THR A 168 14.97 -11.10 -16.70
C THR A 168 13.55 -11.11 -16.11
N VAL A 169 13.07 -12.28 -15.72
CA VAL A 169 11.70 -12.48 -15.24
C VAL A 169 11.46 -11.80 -13.88
N PHE A 170 12.50 -11.64 -13.06
CA PHE A 170 12.39 -11.07 -11.73
C PHE A 170 12.39 -9.52 -11.72
N GLY A 171 12.93 -8.88 -12.75
CA GLY A 171 12.92 -7.42 -12.89
C GLY A 171 11.68 -6.86 -13.59
N GLN A 172 10.69 -7.70 -13.90
CA GLN A 172 9.51 -7.32 -14.67
C GLN A 172 8.22 -7.61 -13.92
N ILE A 173 7.20 -6.79 -14.15
CA ILE A 173 5.85 -7.04 -13.68
C ILE A 173 5.21 -8.06 -14.61
N GLY A 174 5.13 -9.31 -14.16
CA GLY A 174 4.60 -10.45 -14.90
C GLY A 174 3.65 -11.30 -14.07
N THR A 175 3.55 -12.59 -14.42
CA THR A 175 2.60 -13.53 -13.81
C THR A 175 2.90 -13.78 -12.33
N LEU A 176 4.17 -13.81 -11.92
CA LEU A 176 4.53 -13.96 -10.51
C LEU A 176 4.04 -12.75 -9.70
N TRP A 177 4.21 -11.54 -10.23
CA TRP A 177 3.69 -10.33 -9.60
C TRP A 177 2.16 -10.37 -9.44
N SER A 178 1.43 -10.74 -10.51
CA SER A 178 -0.04 -10.89 -10.47
C SER A 178 -0.51 -11.99 -9.51
N THR A 179 0.29 -13.04 -9.34
CA THR A 179 0.04 -14.09 -8.35
C THR A 179 0.19 -13.54 -6.93
N CYS A 180 1.26 -12.80 -6.66
CA CYS A 180 1.49 -12.14 -5.37
C CYS A 180 0.39 -11.12 -5.06
N GLU A 181 -0.03 -10.32 -6.04
CA GLU A 181 -1.13 -9.36 -5.92
C GLU A 181 -2.43 -10.05 -5.52
N LEU A 182 -2.81 -11.14 -6.19
CA LEU A 182 -4.04 -11.87 -5.85
C LEU A 182 -4.00 -12.40 -4.42
N ILE A 183 -2.90 -13.03 -4.01
CA ILE A 183 -2.75 -13.55 -2.64
C ILE A 183 -2.82 -12.41 -1.62
N ALA A 184 -2.20 -11.28 -1.92
CA ALA A 184 -2.25 -10.09 -1.08
C ALA A 184 -3.70 -9.61 -0.90
N GLN A 185 -4.45 -9.53 -1.98
CA GLN A 185 -5.87 -9.17 -1.91
C GLN A 185 -6.70 -10.21 -1.15
N GLU A 186 -6.43 -11.50 -1.33
CA GLU A 186 -7.09 -12.53 -0.52
C GLU A 186 -6.87 -12.31 0.99
N TRP A 187 -5.66 -11.96 1.41
CA TRP A 187 -5.36 -11.66 2.83
C TRP A 187 -5.99 -10.35 3.30
N TYR A 188 -5.99 -9.31 2.45
CA TYR A 188 -6.43 -8.00 2.88
C TYR A 188 -7.95 -7.83 2.90
N VAL A 189 -8.62 -8.17 1.79
CA VAL A 189 -10.07 -8.02 1.69
C VAL A 189 -10.84 -9.27 2.14
N GLY A 190 -10.17 -10.41 2.26
CA GLY A 190 -10.74 -11.70 2.65
C GLY A 190 -11.57 -12.37 1.56
N ASP A 191 -11.92 -13.62 1.78
CA ASP A 191 -12.70 -14.45 0.83
C ASP A 191 -14.01 -13.80 0.41
N LYS A 192 -14.63 -13.06 1.32
CA LYS A 192 -15.94 -12.41 1.09
C LYS A 192 -15.86 -11.35 -0.02
N HIS A 193 -14.74 -10.67 -0.14
CA HIS A 193 -14.62 -9.47 -0.98
C HIS A 193 -13.61 -9.63 -2.13
N VAL A 194 -12.78 -10.68 -2.15
CA VAL A 194 -11.71 -10.82 -3.14
C VAL A 194 -12.22 -10.85 -4.57
N LEU A 195 -13.36 -11.51 -4.84
CA LEU A 195 -13.94 -11.55 -6.17
C LEU A 195 -14.40 -10.17 -6.64
N ALA A 196 -14.99 -9.37 -5.75
CA ALA A 196 -15.40 -7.99 -6.06
C ALA A 196 -14.19 -7.08 -6.26
N SER A 197 -13.12 -7.27 -5.48
CA SER A 197 -11.90 -6.47 -5.54
C SER A 197 -11.05 -6.78 -6.78
N THR A 198 -10.93 -8.06 -7.17
CA THR A 198 -9.94 -8.51 -8.16
C THR A 198 -10.54 -9.07 -9.45
N GLY A 199 -11.85 -9.35 -9.46
CA GLY A 199 -12.50 -10.13 -10.52
C GLY A 199 -12.10 -11.60 -10.55
N ARG A 200 -11.32 -12.08 -9.57
CA ARG A 200 -10.81 -13.46 -9.46
C ARG A 200 -11.21 -14.07 -8.12
N PRO A 201 -11.60 -15.36 -8.07
CA PRO A 201 -11.90 -16.04 -6.81
C PRO A 201 -10.61 -16.34 -6.03
N SER A 202 -10.75 -16.54 -4.70
CA SER A 202 -9.65 -17.02 -3.86
C SER A 202 -9.10 -18.35 -4.38
N VAL A 203 -7.78 -18.46 -4.37
CA VAL A 203 -7.05 -19.73 -4.59
C VAL A 203 -6.97 -20.52 -3.29
N GLN A 204 -6.67 -19.83 -2.20
CA GLN A 204 -6.56 -20.39 -0.86
C GLN A 204 -7.62 -19.78 0.04
N THR A 205 -8.73 -20.49 0.23
CA THR A 205 -9.85 -20.03 1.06
C THR A 205 -9.58 -20.12 2.57
N GLY A 206 -10.40 -19.46 3.37
CA GLY A 206 -10.32 -19.44 4.84
C GLY A 206 -9.78 -18.13 5.41
N LYS A 207 -9.56 -17.11 4.58
CA LYS A 207 -9.04 -15.80 4.99
C LYS A 207 -10.20 -14.85 5.35
N LYS A 208 -10.17 -14.30 6.58
CA LYS A 208 -11.19 -13.36 7.05
C LYS A 208 -11.02 -11.94 6.48
N GLY A 209 -9.81 -11.57 6.09
CA GLY A 209 -9.45 -10.22 5.70
C GLY A 209 -9.20 -9.28 6.88
N PHE A 210 -8.80 -8.04 6.57
CA PHE A 210 -8.52 -6.99 7.54
C PHE A 210 -9.52 -5.82 7.49
N LEU A 211 -10.47 -5.79 6.55
CA LEU A 211 -11.40 -4.67 6.40
C LEU A 211 -12.23 -4.36 7.66
N SER A 212 -12.47 -5.36 8.50
CA SER A 212 -13.15 -5.21 9.79
C SER A 212 -12.19 -5.18 10.99
N ASP A 213 -10.88 -5.16 10.77
CA ASP A 213 -9.85 -5.26 11.80
C ASP A 213 -8.67 -4.33 11.50
N GLU A 214 -8.97 -3.15 11.00
CA GLU A 214 -7.98 -2.11 10.73
C GLU A 214 -7.41 -1.54 12.02
N LYS A 215 -6.16 -1.11 11.97
CA LYS A 215 -5.51 -0.40 13.09
C LYS A 215 -5.75 1.10 12.91
N THR A 216 -6.37 1.72 13.91
CA THR A 216 -6.58 3.16 13.93
C THR A 216 -5.42 3.89 14.61
N LEU A 217 -5.11 5.11 14.19
CA LEU A 217 -4.01 5.91 14.74
C LEU A 217 -4.37 6.63 16.05
N ARG A 218 -5.65 6.78 16.30
CA ARG A 218 -6.27 7.17 17.56
C ARG A 218 -7.45 6.24 17.82
N SER A 219 -8.00 6.23 19.04
CA SER A 219 -9.15 5.37 19.26
C SER A 219 -10.29 5.72 18.31
N PRO A 220 -11.12 4.76 17.88
CA PRO A 220 -12.22 5.02 16.98
C PRO A 220 -13.17 6.10 17.51
N GLU A 221 -13.33 6.19 18.83
CA GLU A 221 -14.18 7.16 19.51
C GLU A 221 -13.61 8.57 19.46
N GLU A 222 -12.27 8.73 19.60
CA GLU A 222 -11.61 10.05 19.48
C GLU A 222 -11.73 10.58 18.05
N ILE A 223 -11.60 9.73 17.04
CA ILE A 223 -11.74 10.11 15.64
C ILE A 223 -13.22 10.45 15.33
N ALA A 224 -14.16 9.67 15.86
CA ALA A 224 -15.59 9.95 15.72
C ALA A 224 -15.98 11.29 16.38
N ASP A 225 -15.43 11.61 17.55
CA ASP A 225 -15.64 12.90 18.23
C ASP A 225 -15.05 14.08 17.44
N LEU A 226 -13.89 13.88 16.79
CA LEU A 226 -13.32 14.86 15.85
C LEU A 226 -14.32 15.15 14.72
N PHE A 227 -14.81 14.13 14.03
CA PHE A 227 -15.75 14.29 12.90
C PHE A 227 -17.03 14.97 13.34
N GLN A 228 -17.61 14.55 14.47
CA GLN A 228 -18.82 15.18 15.02
C GLN A 228 -18.59 16.63 15.34
N SER A 229 -17.49 16.97 16.00
CA SER A 229 -17.16 18.35 16.39
C SER A 229 -17.01 19.27 15.18
N LEU A 230 -16.40 18.79 14.09
CA LEU A 230 -16.30 19.57 12.85
C LEU A 230 -17.66 19.81 12.20
N LYS A 231 -18.51 18.79 12.17
CA LYS A 231 -19.90 18.91 11.66
C LYS A 231 -20.73 19.88 12.48
N ASP A 232 -20.63 19.82 13.81
CA ASP A 232 -21.34 20.73 14.72
C ASP A 232 -20.90 22.20 14.54
N ALA A 233 -19.65 22.41 14.12
CA ALA A 233 -19.11 23.71 13.76
C ALA A 233 -19.53 24.16 12.34
N GLY A 234 -20.31 23.37 11.61
CA GLY A 234 -20.75 23.66 10.24
C GLY A 234 -19.69 23.43 9.16
N VAL A 235 -18.65 22.68 9.50
CA VAL A 235 -17.56 22.33 8.57
C VAL A 235 -17.94 21.09 7.76
N VAL A 236 -17.79 21.14 6.45
CA VAL A 236 -17.93 19.97 5.57
C VAL A 236 -16.67 19.10 5.70
N ILE A 237 -16.84 17.79 5.85
CA ILE A 237 -15.73 16.86 5.87
C ILE A 237 -15.79 15.89 4.69
N GLY A 238 -14.62 15.53 4.18
CA GLY A 238 -14.49 14.59 3.07
C GLY A 238 -13.15 13.81 3.12
N ILE A 239 -12.99 12.92 2.17
CA ILE A 239 -11.82 12.04 2.03
C ILE A 239 -11.24 12.19 0.63
N GLY A 240 -9.91 12.29 0.54
CA GLY A 240 -9.16 12.14 -0.70
C GLY A 240 -8.02 11.14 -0.49
N THR A 241 -8.21 9.88 -0.89
CA THR A 241 -7.28 8.80 -0.56
C THR A 241 -6.78 8.04 -1.79
N GLY A 242 -5.58 7.45 -1.65
CA GLY A 242 -5.04 6.46 -2.59
C GLY A 242 -5.54 5.04 -2.35
N ARG A 243 -6.40 4.81 -1.33
CA ARG A 243 -7.03 3.50 -1.12
C ARG A 243 -8.13 3.23 -2.15
N PRO A 244 -8.35 1.97 -2.55
CA PRO A 244 -9.56 1.55 -3.27
C PRO A 244 -10.85 1.86 -2.47
N GLU A 245 -11.97 2.01 -3.18
CA GLU A 245 -13.26 2.31 -2.56
C GLU A 245 -13.67 1.28 -1.52
N LEU A 246 -13.58 -0.01 -1.87
CA LEU A 246 -13.90 -1.12 -0.96
C LEU A 246 -13.07 -1.04 0.33
N GLU A 247 -11.78 -0.77 0.19
CA GLU A 247 -10.80 -0.69 1.29
C GLU A 247 -10.91 0.60 2.12
N THR A 248 -11.74 1.53 1.68
CA THR A 248 -12.08 2.76 2.42
C THR A 248 -13.45 2.63 3.08
N ILE A 249 -14.47 2.23 2.32
CA ILE A 249 -15.85 2.23 2.76
C ILE A 249 -16.14 1.13 3.79
N GLU A 250 -15.63 -0.09 3.60
CA GLU A 250 -15.90 -1.20 4.54
C GLU A 250 -15.28 -0.96 5.93
N PRO A 251 -14.00 -0.52 6.07
CA PRO A 251 -13.49 -0.10 7.37
C PRO A 251 -14.28 1.03 8.01
N PHE A 252 -14.68 2.06 7.25
CA PHE A 252 -15.46 3.18 7.78
C PHE A 252 -16.84 2.77 8.24
N LYS A 253 -17.48 1.80 7.58
CA LYS A 253 -18.73 1.18 8.07
C LYS A 253 -18.50 0.44 9.38
N HIS A 254 -17.45 -0.37 9.44
CA HIS A 254 -17.15 -1.18 10.62
C HIS A 254 -16.81 -0.33 11.84
N LEU A 255 -16.08 0.77 11.65
CA LEU A 255 -15.71 1.74 12.68
C LEU A 255 -16.84 2.73 13.02
N ASP A 256 -18.00 2.61 12.36
CA ASP A 256 -19.16 3.51 12.51
C ASP A 256 -18.81 4.98 12.15
N TRP A 257 -17.82 5.18 11.26
CA TRP A 257 -17.38 6.50 10.81
C TRP A 257 -18.11 7.00 9.56
N LEU A 258 -18.59 6.09 8.70
CA LEU A 258 -19.19 6.45 7.41
C LEU A 258 -20.40 7.41 7.56
N LYS A 259 -21.14 7.33 8.67
CA LYS A 259 -22.28 8.20 9.00
C LYS A 259 -21.94 9.69 9.11
N TYR A 260 -20.66 10.02 9.29
CA TYR A 260 -20.21 11.41 9.37
C TYR A 260 -19.97 12.05 8.01
N PHE A 261 -19.82 11.26 6.95
CA PHE A 261 -19.49 11.71 5.61
C PHE A 261 -20.69 11.66 4.67
N ASP A 262 -20.76 12.62 3.72
CA ASP A 262 -21.46 12.39 2.48
C ASP A 262 -20.56 11.49 1.62
N VAL A 263 -21.07 10.38 1.13
CA VAL A 263 -20.30 9.43 0.30
C VAL A 263 -19.77 10.07 -0.99
N ASN A 264 -20.44 11.12 -1.48
CA ASN A 264 -19.97 11.89 -2.62
C ASN A 264 -18.74 12.74 -2.31
N ASN A 265 -18.44 13.00 -1.03
CA ASN A 265 -17.23 13.70 -0.61
C ASN A 265 -16.06 12.72 -0.33
N ILE A 266 -16.21 11.44 -0.69
CA ILE A 266 -15.16 10.42 -0.56
C ILE A 266 -14.64 10.10 -1.96
N ALA A 267 -13.44 10.55 -2.29
CA ALA A 267 -12.75 10.21 -3.53
C ALA A 267 -11.60 9.23 -3.26
N THR A 268 -11.51 8.20 -4.08
CA THR A 268 -10.67 7.00 -3.86
C THR A 268 -9.79 6.71 -5.09
N ALA A 269 -8.94 5.68 -4.98
CA ALA A 269 -8.14 5.22 -6.10
C ALA A 269 -9.00 4.75 -7.29
N ASP A 270 -10.19 4.20 -7.05
CA ASP A 270 -11.09 3.76 -8.12
C ASP A 270 -11.56 4.95 -8.97
N ASP A 271 -11.82 6.09 -8.36
CA ASP A 271 -12.16 7.33 -9.07
C ASP A 271 -11.00 7.83 -9.95
N VAL A 272 -9.77 7.72 -9.45
CA VAL A 272 -8.56 8.08 -10.21
C VAL A 272 -8.39 7.15 -11.40
N LEU A 273 -8.45 5.84 -11.21
CA LEU A 273 -8.31 4.84 -12.26
C LEU A 273 -9.41 4.96 -13.31
N ASP A 274 -10.65 5.27 -12.90
CA ASP A 274 -11.76 5.50 -13.82
C ASP A 274 -11.53 6.74 -14.69
N ALA A 275 -11.04 7.83 -14.08
CA ALA A 275 -10.70 9.06 -14.80
C ALA A 275 -9.53 8.83 -15.80
N GLU A 276 -8.47 8.13 -15.38
CA GLU A 276 -7.34 7.81 -16.25
C GLU A 276 -7.74 6.92 -17.43
N ARG A 277 -8.65 5.97 -17.23
CA ARG A 277 -9.22 5.15 -18.31
C ARG A 277 -10.04 5.99 -19.30
N LYS A 278 -10.81 6.95 -18.82
CA LYS A 278 -11.61 7.85 -19.66
C LYS A 278 -10.77 8.88 -20.39
N LEU A 279 -9.64 9.28 -19.81
CA LEU A 279 -8.77 10.35 -20.29
C LEU A 279 -7.31 9.85 -20.46
N PRO A 280 -7.04 8.92 -21.37
CA PRO A 280 -5.73 8.28 -21.49
C PRO A 280 -4.59 9.23 -21.91
N ALA A 281 -4.90 10.44 -22.38
CA ALA A 281 -3.92 11.48 -22.68
C ALA A 281 -3.61 12.41 -21.50
N ALA A 282 -4.34 12.28 -20.38
CA ALA A 282 -4.05 13.04 -19.17
C ALA A 282 -2.75 12.56 -18.51
N PRO A 283 -2.03 13.42 -17.77
CA PRO A 283 -0.94 12.96 -16.90
C PRO A 283 -1.49 12.04 -15.81
N PRO A 284 -0.62 11.30 -15.10
CA PRO A 284 -1.05 10.53 -13.92
C PRO A 284 -1.82 11.40 -12.93
N LEU A 285 -3.02 10.94 -12.52
CA LEU A 285 -3.94 11.70 -11.68
C LEU A 285 -3.86 11.38 -10.19
N SER A 286 -3.05 10.37 -9.85
CA SER A 286 -2.72 10.06 -8.45
C SER A 286 -1.91 11.19 -7.81
N LYS A 287 -1.98 11.30 -6.47
CA LYS A 287 -1.20 12.28 -5.70
C LYS A 287 0.29 12.21 -6.09
N PRO A 288 1.00 13.31 -6.28
CA PRO A 288 0.68 14.70 -5.90
C PRO A 288 -0.19 15.47 -6.89
N HIS A 289 -0.89 14.82 -7.82
CA HIS A 289 -1.92 15.50 -8.63
C HIS A 289 -3.12 15.82 -7.72
N PRO A 290 -3.74 17.03 -7.80
CA PRO A 290 -4.81 17.42 -6.89
C PRO A 290 -6.17 16.80 -7.21
N TYR A 291 -6.27 15.99 -8.26
CA TYR A 291 -7.52 15.44 -8.80
C TYR A 291 -8.43 14.81 -7.73
N THR A 292 -7.89 13.95 -6.88
CA THR A 292 -8.64 13.26 -5.83
C THR A 292 -9.31 14.25 -4.87
N TYR A 293 -8.58 15.30 -4.46
CA TYR A 293 -9.11 16.32 -3.57
C TYR A 293 -10.09 17.27 -4.26
N VAL A 294 -9.84 17.62 -5.53
CA VAL A 294 -10.80 18.42 -6.34
C VAL A 294 -12.11 17.67 -6.51
N LEU A 295 -12.06 16.38 -6.80
CA LEU A 295 -13.24 15.54 -6.96
C LEU A 295 -14.04 15.44 -5.65
N ALA A 296 -13.36 15.15 -4.52
CA ALA A 296 -13.99 15.11 -3.19
C ALA A 296 -14.64 16.45 -2.82
N LEU A 297 -13.94 17.57 -3.05
CA LEU A 297 -14.45 18.92 -2.80
C LEU A 297 -15.71 19.24 -3.63
N SER A 298 -15.78 18.74 -4.85
CA SER A 298 -16.94 18.91 -5.72
C SER A 298 -18.15 18.04 -5.37
N SER A 299 -18.04 17.19 -4.34
CA SER A 299 -19.04 16.15 -4.01
C SER A 299 -19.35 15.26 -5.23
N LYS A 300 -18.33 14.95 -6.04
CA LYS A 300 -18.42 14.16 -7.29
C LYS A 300 -19.49 14.69 -8.29
N THR A 301 -19.81 15.97 -8.23
CA THR A 301 -20.75 16.59 -9.19
C THR A 301 -20.08 16.98 -10.50
N LYS A 302 -18.74 17.09 -10.51
CA LYS A 302 -17.94 17.41 -11.70
C LYS A 302 -17.47 16.12 -12.39
N SER A 303 -17.45 16.15 -13.72
CA SER A 303 -16.80 15.11 -14.53
C SER A 303 -15.27 15.17 -14.34
N ALA A 304 -14.57 14.13 -14.83
CA ALA A 304 -13.11 14.11 -14.78
C ALA A 304 -12.51 15.29 -15.58
N GLU A 305 -13.07 15.59 -16.75
CA GLU A 305 -12.66 16.73 -17.58
C GLU A 305 -12.87 18.06 -16.87
N GLU A 306 -14.01 18.24 -16.19
CA GLU A 306 -14.31 19.45 -15.43
C GLU A 306 -13.39 19.62 -14.23
N CYS A 307 -13.05 18.53 -13.55
CA CYS A 307 -12.06 18.55 -12.47
C CYS A 307 -10.65 18.94 -12.97
N LEU A 308 -10.26 18.47 -14.16
CA LEU A 308 -8.96 18.81 -14.75
C LEU A 308 -8.95 20.22 -15.34
N ALA A 309 -10.10 20.75 -15.74
CA ALA A 309 -10.23 22.11 -16.25
C ALA A 309 -10.35 23.15 -15.13
N GLU A 310 -10.40 22.74 -13.87
CA GLU A 310 -10.49 23.66 -12.73
C GLU A 310 -9.29 24.61 -12.69
N THR A 311 -9.60 25.90 -12.52
CA THR A 311 -8.55 26.92 -12.38
C THR A 311 -7.89 26.80 -11.02
N LEU A 312 -6.62 26.47 -11.01
CA LEU A 312 -5.82 26.36 -9.77
C LEU A 312 -4.75 27.45 -9.70
N PRO A 313 -4.46 28.01 -8.51
CA PRO A 313 -5.12 27.73 -7.23
C PRO A 313 -6.59 28.18 -7.19
N LEU A 314 -7.39 27.50 -6.37
CA LEU A 314 -8.81 27.84 -6.17
C LEU A 314 -8.95 29.27 -5.59
N GLU A 315 -9.94 30.00 -6.02
CA GLU A 315 -10.22 31.37 -5.52
C GLU A 315 -10.39 31.38 -3.98
N ASN A 316 -11.09 30.39 -3.44
CA ASN A 316 -11.33 30.22 -2.00
C ASN A 316 -10.51 29.06 -1.41
N GLY A 317 -9.31 28.80 -1.92
CA GLY A 317 -8.45 27.69 -1.43
C GLY A 317 -8.13 27.80 0.06
N ASN A 318 -8.03 29.02 0.61
CA ASN A 318 -7.81 29.27 2.03
C ASN A 318 -8.99 28.87 2.94
N GLU A 319 -10.16 28.54 2.39
CA GLU A 319 -11.31 27.98 3.11
C GLU A 319 -11.25 26.44 3.17
N LEU A 320 -10.30 25.82 2.47
CA LEU A 320 -10.06 24.38 2.43
C LEU A 320 -8.83 24.02 3.27
N LEU A 321 -8.98 23.07 4.17
CA LEU A 321 -7.89 22.42 4.88
C LEU A 321 -7.72 20.99 4.37
N ILE A 322 -6.52 20.63 3.95
CA ILE A 322 -6.13 19.25 3.62
C ILE A 322 -5.26 18.72 4.77
N VAL A 323 -5.61 17.54 5.27
CA VAL A 323 -4.89 16.83 6.32
C VAL A 323 -4.24 15.60 5.70
N GLY A 324 -2.93 15.51 5.77
CA GLY A 324 -2.15 14.42 5.18
C GLY A 324 -0.89 14.11 5.97
N ASP A 325 -0.27 12.98 5.68
CA ASP A 325 0.96 12.51 6.32
C ASP A 325 2.15 12.49 5.36
N SER A 326 1.93 12.88 4.09
CA SER A 326 2.92 12.76 3.02
C SER A 326 3.19 14.08 2.28
N LEU A 327 4.38 14.17 1.69
CA LEU A 327 4.73 15.28 0.79
C LEU A 327 3.79 15.34 -0.43
N ALA A 328 3.26 14.21 -0.88
CA ALA A 328 2.34 14.17 -2.00
C ALA A 328 1.01 14.91 -1.69
N ASP A 329 0.51 14.81 -0.47
CA ASP A 329 -0.67 15.55 0.00
C ASP A 329 -0.39 17.04 0.08
N LEU A 330 0.76 17.42 0.64
CA LEU A 330 1.19 18.80 0.74
C LEU A 330 1.29 19.45 -0.65
N LEU A 331 1.92 18.79 -1.61
CA LEU A 331 2.07 19.30 -2.97
C LEU A 331 0.70 19.43 -3.69
N ALA A 332 -0.21 18.49 -3.46
CA ALA A 332 -1.58 18.59 -3.97
C ALA A 332 -2.31 19.80 -3.34
N ALA A 333 -2.21 19.99 -2.02
CA ALA A 333 -2.78 21.13 -1.31
C ALA A 333 -2.23 22.47 -1.84
N ARG A 334 -0.91 22.56 -2.06
CA ARG A 334 -0.28 23.76 -2.62
C ARG A 334 -0.80 24.12 -4.01
N LYS A 335 -0.97 23.13 -4.88
CA LYS A 335 -1.57 23.34 -6.20
C LYS A 335 -2.99 23.88 -6.11
N MET A 336 -3.77 23.46 -5.11
CA MET A 336 -5.13 23.92 -4.87
C MET A 336 -5.19 25.29 -4.16
N GLY A 337 -4.09 25.78 -3.61
CA GLY A 337 -4.09 26.96 -2.74
C GLY A 337 -4.75 26.70 -1.39
N ALA A 338 -4.84 25.44 -0.99
CA ALA A 338 -5.42 25.01 0.28
C ALA A 338 -4.43 25.15 1.44
N VAL A 339 -4.96 25.35 2.64
CA VAL A 339 -4.21 25.21 3.89
C VAL A 339 -3.86 23.74 4.09
N PHE A 340 -2.65 23.44 4.53
CA PHE A 340 -2.20 22.07 4.77
C PHE A 340 -1.80 21.83 6.22
N ALA A 341 -2.36 20.78 6.82
CA ALA A 341 -1.94 20.26 8.12
C ALA A 341 -1.29 18.89 7.95
N ALA A 342 0.02 18.85 8.17
CA ALA A 342 0.75 17.60 8.26
C ALA A 342 0.48 16.90 9.60
N VAL A 343 0.33 15.57 9.59
CA VAL A 343 0.33 14.73 10.78
C VAL A 343 1.56 13.81 10.74
N LEU A 344 2.20 13.63 11.90
CA LEU A 344 3.44 12.85 12.02
C LEU A 344 3.18 11.38 12.39
N THR A 345 2.08 10.83 11.87
CA THR A 345 1.64 9.45 12.10
C THR A 345 1.81 8.52 10.90
N GLY A 346 2.28 9.05 9.78
CA GLY A 346 2.65 8.25 8.61
C GLY A 346 3.92 7.41 8.83
N LEU A 347 4.36 6.73 7.81
CA LEU A 347 5.49 5.77 7.87
C LEU A 347 6.80 6.39 8.40
N SER A 348 7.12 7.63 8.01
CA SER A 348 8.31 8.34 8.47
C SER A 348 8.18 8.86 9.91
N GLY A 349 6.97 8.87 10.46
CA GLY A 349 6.68 9.34 11.80
C GLY A 349 7.22 10.75 12.03
N LYS A 350 7.80 10.99 13.21
CA LYS A 350 8.38 12.28 13.58
C LYS A 350 9.54 12.73 12.70
N ASN A 351 10.17 11.82 11.95
CA ASN A 351 11.27 12.17 11.05
C ASN A 351 10.78 12.96 9.82
N ALA A 352 9.49 12.89 9.47
CA ALA A 352 8.91 13.68 8.40
C ALA A 352 8.84 15.20 8.71
N ARG A 353 8.99 15.61 9.98
CA ARG A 353 8.87 17.00 10.40
C ARG A 353 9.79 17.94 9.60
N ALA A 354 11.07 17.58 9.45
CA ALA A 354 12.04 18.41 8.76
C ALA A 354 11.66 18.62 7.27
N GLU A 355 11.14 17.59 6.61
CA GLU A 355 10.66 17.67 5.23
C GLU A 355 9.44 18.59 5.11
N PHE A 356 8.49 18.50 6.04
CA PHE A 356 7.33 19.39 6.06
C PHE A 356 7.70 20.84 6.36
N GLU A 357 8.67 21.08 7.24
CA GLU A 357 9.22 22.43 7.53
C GLU A 357 9.93 23.00 6.30
N GLU A 358 10.75 22.20 5.59
CA GLU A 358 11.42 22.60 4.35
C GLU A 358 10.41 23.00 3.26
N HIS A 359 9.29 22.27 3.17
CA HIS A 359 8.22 22.55 2.20
C HIS A 359 7.16 23.52 2.74
N ASN A 360 7.43 24.19 3.87
CA ASN A 360 6.57 25.21 4.48
C ASN A 360 5.14 24.76 4.72
N ALA A 361 4.92 23.57 5.28
CA ALA A 361 3.59 23.13 5.71
C ALA A 361 2.99 24.18 6.69
N ASP A 362 1.70 24.51 6.52
CA ASP A 362 1.08 25.57 7.34
C ASP A 362 0.96 25.15 8.81
N HIS A 363 0.68 23.87 9.04
CA HIS A 363 0.60 23.26 10.36
C HIS A 363 1.27 21.89 10.36
N ILE A 364 1.94 21.57 11.47
CA ILE A 364 2.55 20.25 11.68
C ILE A 364 2.13 19.76 13.07
N LEU A 365 1.31 18.72 13.09
CA LEU A 365 0.69 18.15 14.29
C LEU A 365 1.25 16.76 14.57
N ASP A 366 1.27 16.36 15.84
CA ASP A 366 1.74 15.02 16.18
C ASP A 366 0.81 13.92 15.62
N ASP A 367 -0.49 14.19 15.57
CA ASP A 367 -1.52 13.30 15.02
C ASP A 367 -2.82 14.06 14.69
N VAL A 368 -3.82 13.34 14.21
CA VAL A 368 -5.10 13.90 13.75
C VAL A 368 -5.93 14.54 14.87
N SER A 369 -5.70 14.21 16.13
CA SER A 369 -6.48 14.78 17.26
C SER A 369 -6.31 16.31 17.38
N GLY A 370 -5.15 16.83 16.97
CA GLY A 370 -4.88 18.28 16.96
C GLY A 370 -5.72 19.07 15.94
N ILE A 371 -6.32 18.41 14.95
CA ILE A 371 -7.15 19.05 13.92
C ILE A 371 -8.40 19.71 14.52
N LYS A 372 -8.99 19.09 15.56
CA LYS A 372 -10.19 19.65 16.23
C LYS A 372 -9.93 21.07 16.74
N GLU A 373 -8.88 21.26 17.54
CA GLU A 373 -8.53 22.57 18.11
C GLU A 373 -8.10 23.55 17.02
N LEU A 374 -7.31 23.09 16.04
CA LEU A 374 -6.87 23.92 14.94
C LEU A 374 -8.07 24.49 14.19
N VAL A 375 -9.01 23.67 13.72
CA VAL A 375 -10.16 24.11 12.92
C VAL A 375 -11.07 25.00 13.73
N LEU A 376 -11.39 24.65 14.99
CA LEU A 376 -12.24 25.48 15.85
C LEU A 376 -11.62 26.86 16.15
N SER A 377 -10.29 26.98 16.11
CA SER A 377 -9.61 28.28 16.20
C SER A 377 -9.71 29.11 14.90
N LEU A 378 -9.79 28.43 13.73
CA LEU A 378 -9.88 29.06 12.42
C LEU A 378 -11.32 29.35 11.96
N VAL A 379 -12.32 28.81 12.63
CA VAL A 379 -13.77 29.05 12.37
C VAL A 379 -14.27 30.31 13.09
N LYS A 380 -13.60 30.73 14.16
CA LYS A 380 -13.89 31.99 14.88
C LYS A 380 -13.36 33.17 14.08
#